data_233a9f8f73d05dd9608daee12ec5d722
#
_entry.id   233a9f8f73d05dd9608daee12ec5d722
#
_cell.length_a   1.000
_cell.length_b   1.000
_cell.length_c   1.000
_cell.angle_alpha   90.00
_cell.angle_beta   90.00
_cell.angle_gamma   90.00
#
_symmetry.space_group_name_H-M   'P 1'
#
loop_
_entity.id
_entity.type
_entity.pdbx_description
1 polymer ?
#
loop_
_entity_poly.entity_id
_entity_poly.type
_entity_poly.pdbx_seq_one_letter_code
_entity_poly.pdbx_strand_id
1 'polypeptide(L)'
;MKIKFLIFPFIFFLLIILVLFYLLIIDRNPSKLPSNLLNKNFPKIEAVSLLKEEKFLSSKEFGNEIILVNFFATWCKPCIDEHVFIKKFSNEKKIKVIGINYKDNPKKTVKWLKKLGNPYSNIAIDKNGRIAIDWGVYGIPETFLINSKGIIKYRHAGPITDEVYNKINKIIN
;
A
#
# COMPACT_ATOMS: atom_id res chain seq x y z
N MET A 1 3.00 46.50 -38.12
CA MET A 1 3.47 46.39 -36.71
C MET A 1 2.51 45.63 -35.79
N LYS A 2 1.25 45.36 -36.19
CA LYS A 2 0.23 44.72 -35.31
C LYS A 2 0.30 43.18 -35.24
N ILE A 3 0.85 42.50 -36.25
CA ILE A 3 0.90 41.00 -36.30
C ILE A 3 1.91 40.43 -35.28
N LYS A 4 3.03 41.10 -35.05
CA LYS A 4 4.04 40.62 -34.08
C LYS A 4 3.51 40.60 -32.63
N PHE A 5 2.53 41.44 -32.29
CA PHE A 5 1.93 41.48 -30.96
C PHE A 5 0.93 40.33 -30.71
N LEU A 6 0.34 39.75 -31.76
CA LEU A 6 -0.52 38.60 -31.66
C LEU A 6 0.25 37.24 -31.60
N ILE A 7 1.46 37.20 -32.16
CA ILE A 7 2.28 35.98 -32.18
C ILE A 7 2.86 35.69 -30.80
N PHE A 8 3.17 36.71 -30.01
CA PHE A 8 3.78 36.55 -28.67
C PHE A 8 2.92 35.72 -27.71
N PRO A 9 1.60 36.00 -27.49
CA PRO A 9 0.77 35.19 -26.63
C PRO A 9 0.58 33.76 -27.16
N PHE A 10 0.58 33.56 -28.47
CA PHE A 10 0.45 32.24 -29.06
C PHE A 10 1.71 31.39 -28.80
N ILE A 11 2.91 31.94 -28.95
CA ILE A 11 4.18 31.26 -28.64
C ILE A 11 4.24 30.95 -27.14
N PHE A 12 3.85 31.89 -26.29
CA PHE A 12 3.81 31.69 -24.83
C PHE A 12 2.88 30.56 -24.44
N PHE A 13 1.68 30.49 -25.03
CA PHE A 13 0.72 29.43 -24.79
C PHE A 13 1.24 28.05 -25.26
N LEU A 14 1.87 28.03 -26.44
CA LEU A 14 2.49 26.80 -26.96
C LEU A 14 3.61 26.29 -26.04
N LEU A 15 4.41 27.19 -25.50
CA LEU A 15 5.49 26.88 -24.57
C LEU A 15 4.93 26.29 -23.27
N ILE A 16 3.84 26.85 -22.74
CA ILE A 16 3.15 26.29 -21.56
C ILE A 16 2.66 24.85 -21.86
N ILE A 17 2.04 24.63 -23.00
CA ILE A 17 1.57 23.30 -23.40
C ILE A 17 2.73 22.29 -23.47
N LEU A 18 3.85 22.69 -24.07
CA LEU A 18 5.04 21.83 -24.15
C LEU A 18 5.62 21.52 -22.77
N VAL A 19 5.67 22.50 -21.88
CA VAL A 19 6.14 22.31 -20.50
C VAL A 19 5.21 21.37 -19.74
N LEU A 20 3.88 21.56 -19.84
CA LEU A 20 2.90 20.68 -19.20
C LEU A 20 3.00 19.26 -19.75
N PHE A 21 3.14 19.11 -21.06
CA PHE A 21 3.31 17.81 -21.71
C PHE A 21 4.60 17.11 -21.27
N TYR A 22 5.71 17.87 -21.19
CA TYR A 22 6.98 17.37 -20.64
C TYR A 22 6.84 16.91 -19.19
N LEU A 23 6.13 17.68 -18.33
CA LEU A 23 5.87 17.32 -16.93
C LEU A 23 4.98 16.08 -16.78
N LEU A 24 4.09 15.81 -17.75
CA LEU A 24 3.25 14.60 -17.78
C LEU A 24 4.05 13.36 -18.20
N ILE A 25 5.06 13.51 -19.04
CA ILE A 25 5.92 12.41 -19.51
C ILE A 25 6.96 12.03 -18.46
N ILE A 26 7.35 12.95 -17.59
CA ILE A 26 8.26 12.62 -16.48
C ILE A 26 7.59 11.58 -15.58
N ASP A 27 8.09 10.35 -15.66
CA ASP A 27 7.63 9.20 -14.87
C ASP A 27 7.85 9.44 -13.38
N ARG A 28 6.82 9.97 -12.72
CA ARG A 28 6.78 10.13 -11.26
C ARG A 28 6.36 8.80 -10.65
N ASN A 29 7.32 7.90 -10.47
CA ASN A 29 7.05 6.62 -9.83
C ASN A 29 6.70 6.85 -8.34
N PRO A 30 5.42 6.69 -7.93
CA PRO A 30 4.99 6.95 -6.55
C PRO A 30 5.62 5.98 -5.54
N SER A 31 6.08 4.81 -5.99
CA SER A 31 6.76 3.84 -5.11
C SER A 31 8.14 4.31 -4.63
N LYS A 32 8.72 5.36 -5.26
CA LYS A 32 10.00 5.97 -4.85
C LYS A 32 9.85 7.08 -3.80
N LEU A 33 8.63 7.39 -3.38
CA LEU A 33 8.43 8.42 -2.36
C LEU A 33 9.08 7.99 -1.03
N PRO A 34 9.93 8.83 -0.43
CA PRO A 34 10.59 8.50 0.82
C PRO A 34 9.58 8.29 1.92
N SER A 35 9.72 7.21 2.68
CA SER A 35 8.92 6.97 3.88
C SER A 35 9.69 7.41 5.11
N ASN A 36 9.11 8.32 5.87
CA ASN A 36 9.66 8.73 7.16
C ASN A 36 9.66 7.60 8.22
N LEU A 37 9.01 6.47 7.90
CA LEU A 37 8.88 5.31 8.79
C LEU A 37 9.94 4.23 8.52
N LEU A 38 10.70 4.30 7.43
CA LEU A 38 11.78 3.34 7.16
C LEU A 38 12.82 3.36 8.28
N ASN A 39 13.20 2.17 8.74
CA ASN A 39 14.12 1.93 9.86
C ASN A 39 13.63 2.47 11.22
N LYS A 40 12.33 2.75 11.35
CA LYS A 40 11.67 3.10 12.62
C LYS A 40 10.70 2.00 13.06
N ASN A 41 10.30 2.07 14.32
CA ASN A 41 9.23 1.25 14.86
C ASN A 41 7.94 1.53 14.08
N PHE A 42 7.19 0.48 13.78
CA PHE A 42 5.90 0.64 13.12
C PHE A 42 4.87 1.32 14.06
N PRO A 43 3.96 2.15 13.52
CA PRO A 43 2.89 2.76 14.28
C PRO A 43 1.95 1.71 14.88
N LYS A 44 1.38 2.00 16.04
CA LYS A 44 0.40 1.10 16.67
C LYS A 44 -0.79 0.83 15.75
N ILE A 45 -1.27 -0.40 15.80
CA ILE A 45 -2.54 -0.79 15.20
C ILE A 45 -3.46 -1.17 16.35
N GLU A 46 -4.52 -0.40 16.54
CA GLU A 46 -5.58 -0.69 17.51
C GLU A 46 -6.90 -0.56 16.77
N ALA A 47 -7.49 -1.68 16.40
CA ALA A 47 -8.71 -1.72 15.61
C ALA A 47 -9.52 -2.99 15.85
N VAL A 48 -10.79 -2.93 15.47
CA VAL A 48 -11.66 -4.11 15.46
C VAL A 48 -11.14 -5.10 14.43
N SER A 49 -11.01 -6.36 14.84
CA SER A 49 -10.63 -7.44 13.92
C SER A 49 -11.84 -7.87 13.08
N LEU A 50 -11.62 -8.04 11.78
CA LEU A 50 -12.62 -8.58 10.86
C LEU A 50 -12.83 -10.10 11.06
N LEU A 51 -11.77 -10.82 11.46
CA LEU A 51 -11.78 -12.28 11.54
C LEU A 51 -12.16 -12.82 12.92
N LYS A 52 -12.05 -11.99 13.95
CA LYS A 52 -12.35 -12.35 15.33
C LYS A 52 -13.36 -11.36 15.84
N GLU A 53 -14.64 -11.72 15.78
CA GLU A 53 -15.72 -10.88 16.29
C GLU A 53 -15.37 -10.40 17.71
N GLU A 54 -15.52 -9.08 17.95
CA GLU A 54 -15.29 -8.37 19.22
C GLU A 54 -13.83 -8.24 19.73
N LYS A 55 -12.80 -8.81 19.09
CA LYS A 55 -11.43 -8.59 19.51
C LYS A 55 -10.81 -7.39 18.82
N PHE A 56 -10.25 -6.48 19.63
CA PHE A 56 -9.34 -5.46 19.10
C PHE A 56 -8.04 -6.11 18.68
N LEU A 57 -7.63 -5.86 17.43
CA LEU A 57 -6.30 -6.21 16.97
C LEU A 57 -5.32 -5.19 17.51
N SER A 58 -4.41 -5.63 18.37
CA SER A 58 -3.33 -4.79 18.86
C SER A 58 -2.00 -5.20 18.23
N SER A 59 -1.20 -4.22 17.86
CA SER A 59 0.16 -4.46 17.35
C SER A 59 1.07 -5.22 18.33
N LYS A 60 0.74 -5.22 19.62
CA LYS A 60 1.43 -6.01 20.65
C LYS A 60 1.28 -7.52 20.43
N GLU A 61 0.24 -7.97 19.70
CA GLU A 61 -0.01 -9.38 19.40
C GLU A 61 0.83 -9.92 18.23
N PHE A 62 1.60 -9.06 17.56
CA PHE A 62 2.35 -9.48 16.37
C PHE A 62 3.58 -10.33 16.69
N GLY A 63 4.03 -10.32 17.95
CA GLY A 63 5.17 -11.12 18.41
C GLY A 63 6.51 -10.63 17.86
N ASN A 64 7.54 -11.46 18.04
CA ASN A 64 8.90 -11.20 17.56
C ASN A 64 9.15 -11.93 16.22
N GLU A 65 8.22 -11.78 15.26
CA GLU A 65 8.26 -12.44 13.95
C GLU A 65 8.44 -11.41 12.84
N ILE A 66 8.89 -11.87 11.68
CA ILE A 66 8.81 -11.07 10.45
C ILE A 66 7.36 -11.06 9.99
N ILE A 67 6.82 -9.87 9.81
CA ILE A 67 5.43 -9.69 9.36
C ILE A 67 5.35 -8.82 8.11
N LEU A 68 4.34 -9.09 7.31
CA LEU A 68 3.94 -8.25 6.19
C LEU A 68 2.62 -7.55 6.55
N VAL A 69 2.59 -6.22 6.48
CA VAL A 69 1.37 -5.44 6.67
C VAL A 69 0.94 -4.90 5.31
N ASN A 70 -0.27 -5.25 4.88
CA ASN A 70 -0.79 -4.89 3.57
C ASN A 70 -2.10 -4.10 3.72
N PHE A 71 -2.12 -2.90 3.15
CA PHE A 71 -3.29 -2.03 3.08
C PHE A 71 -4.06 -2.32 1.80
N PHE A 72 -5.33 -2.72 1.94
CA PHE A 72 -6.17 -3.15 0.82
C PHE A 72 -7.64 -2.79 0.99
N ALA A 73 -8.40 -2.87 -0.10
CA ALA A 73 -9.86 -2.80 -0.09
C ALA A 73 -10.47 -3.61 -1.24
N THR A 74 -11.73 -3.99 -1.12
CA THR A 74 -12.44 -4.76 -2.16
C THR A 74 -12.75 -3.95 -3.41
N TRP A 75 -12.81 -2.63 -3.32
CA TRP A 75 -13.03 -1.71 -4.42
C TRP A 75 -11.74 -1.33 -5.18
N CYS A 76 -10.59 -1.77 -4.67
CA CYS A 76 -9.27 -1.47 -5.23
C CYS A 76 -8.89 -2.54 -6.26
N LYS A 77 -8.93 -2.21 -7.54
CA LYS A 77 -8.58 -3.15 -8.63
C LYS A 77 -7.13 -3.66 -8.54
N PRO A 78 -6.09 -2.80 -8.33
CA PRO A 78 -4.72 -3.28 -8.17
C PRO A 78 -4.52 -4.20 -6.96
N CYS A 79 -5.35 -4.07 -5.91
CA CYS A 79 -5.30 -4.96 -4.76
C CYS A 79 -5.75 -6.39 -5.10
N ILE A 80 -6.65 -6.54 -6.09
CA ILE A 80 -7.05 -7.85 -6.62
C ILE A 80 -5.87 -8.47 -7.37
N ASP A 81 -5.18 -7.67 -8.17
CA ASP A 81 -4.09 -8.13 -9.03
C ASP A 81 -2.89 -8.61 -8.19
N GLU A 82 -2.56 -7.94 -7.07
CA GLU A 82 -1.48 -8.36 -6.16
C GLU A 82 -1.83 -9.51 -5.23
N HIS A 83 -3.12 -9.86 -5.08
CA HIS A 83 -3.58 -10.83 -4.07
C HIS A 83 -2.91 -12.20 -4.18
N VAL A 84 -2.53 -12.60 -5.40
CA VAL A 84 -1.78 -13.83 -5.65
C VAL A 84 -0.41 -13.83 -4.95
N PHE A 85 0.28 -12.70 -4.93
CA PHE A 85 1.58 -12.55 -4.27
C PHE A 85 1.45 -12.53 -2.76
N ILE A 86 0.41 -11.87 -2.24
CA ILE A 86 0.11 -11.90 -0.80
C ILE A 86 -0.15 -13.34 -0.34
N LYS A 87 -0.85 -14.16 -1.14
CA LYS A 87 -1.04 -15.60 -0.87
C LYS A 87 0.27 -16.38 -0.92
N LYS A 88 1.19 -16.06 -1.84
CA LYS A 88 2.51 -16.70 -1.89
C LYS A 88 3.31 -16.42 -0.62
N PHE A 89 3.31 -15.19 -0.10
CA PHE A 89 3.99 -14.88 1.16
C PHE A 89 3.42 -15.67 2.34
N SER A 90 2.10 -15.74 2.45
CA SER A 90 1.44 -16.48 3.54
C SER A 90 1.67 -18.00 3.44
N ASN A 91 1.49 -18.60 2.26
CA ASN A 91 1.47 -20.05 2.09
C ASN A 91 2.87 -20.64 1.90
N GLU A 92 3.67 -20.06 1.00
CA GLU A 92 4.97 -20.61 0.62
C GLU A 92 6.08 -20.17 1.57
N LYS A 93 6.07 -18.92 2.01
CA LYS A 93 7.08 -18.37 2.91
C LYS A 93 6.70 -18.49 4.38
N LYS A 94 5.44 -18.86 4.67
CA LYS A 94 4.89 -18.94 6.03
C LYS A 94 5.07 -17.66 6.84
N ILE A 95 5.04 -16.50 6.13
CA ILE A 95 5.15 -15.18 6.75
C ILE A 95 3.75 -14.79 7.23
N LYS A 96 3.70 -14.27 8.44
CA LYS A 96 2.46 -13.72 9.00
C LYS A 96 2.07 -12.46 8.24
N VAL A 97 0.93 -12.48 7.59
CA VAL A 97 0.40 -11.33 6.84
C VAL A 97 -0.76 -10.72 7.60
N ILE A 98 -0.67 -9.41 7.87
CA ILE A 98 -1.72 -8.62 8.52
C ILE A 98 -2.35 -7.73 7.45
N GLY A 99 -3.66 -7.83 7.29
CA GLY A 99 -4.43 -6.96 6.40
C GLY A 99 -4.92 -5.72 7.14
N ILE A 100 -4.84 -4.55 6.49
CA ILE A 100 -5.53 -3.34 6.91
C ILE A 100 -6.59 -3.03 5.87
N ASN A 101 -7.85 -3.29 6.25
CA ASN A 101 -9.00 -3.08 5.35
C ASN A 101 -9.42 -1.61 5.37
N TYR A 102 -8.96 -0.87 4.35
CA TYR A 102 -9.04 0.58 4.25
C TYR A 102 -10.38 1.05 3.71
N LYS A 103 -11.15 1.80 4.54
CA LYS A 103 -12.42 2.46 4.15
C LYS A 103 -13.34 1.56 3.33
N ASP A 104 -13.57 0.36 3.80
CA ASP A 104 -14.33 -0.67 3.08
C ASP A 104 -15.48 -1.23 3.93
N ASN A 105 -16.36 -1.97 3.27
CA ASN A 105 -17.46 -2.65 3.93
C ASN A 105 -17.04 -4.04 4.41
N PRO A 106 -17.06 -4.33 5.73
CA PRO A 106 -16.63 -5.61 6.28
C PRO A 106 -17.33 -6.82 5.65
N LYS A 107 -18.64 -6.73 5.37
CA LYS A 107 -19.40 -7.82 4.73
C LYS A 107 -18.93 -8.08 3.29
N LYS A 108 -18.58 -7.03 2.54
CA LYS A 108 -17.99 -7.17 1.19
C LYS A 108 -16.60 -7.80 1.27
N THR A 109 -15.79 -7.38 2.23
CA THR A 109 -14.44 -7.93 2.46
C THR A 109 -14.50 -9.41 2.77
N VAL A 110 -15.40 -9.87 3.65
CA VAL A 110 -15.58 -11.29 3.95
C VAL A 110 -15.98 -12.10 2.70
N LYS A 111 -16.91 -11.59 1.87
CA LYS A 111 -17.30 -12.26 0.61
C LYS A 111 -16.14 -12.32 -0.38
N TRP A 112 -15.37 -11.25 -0.48
CA TRP A 112 -14.20 -11.15 -1.35
C TRP A 112 -13.13 -12.16 -0.96
N LEU A 113 -12.80 -12.27 0.33
CA LEU A 113 -11.84 -13.23 0.86
C LEU A 113 -12.32 -14.68 0.69
N LYS A 114 -13.62 -14.96 0.84
CA LYS A 114 -14.18 -16.30 0.55
C LYS A 114 -14.00 -16.69 -0.91
N LYS A 115 -14.12 -15.72 -1.83
CA LYS A 115 -13.97 -15.97 -3.29
C LYS A 115 -12.51 -16.16 -3.71
N LEU A 116 -11.58 -15.34 -3.20
CA LEU A 116 -10.19 -15.32 -3.66
C LEU A 116 -9.23 -16.12 -2.76
N GLY A 117 -9.71 -16.57 -1.61
CA GLY A 117 -8.90 -17.14 -0.53
C GLY A 117 -8.42 -16.06 0.43
N ASN A 118 -8.24 -16.41 1.71
CA ASN A 118 -7.77 -15.49 2.75
C ASN A 118 -6.31 -15.74 3.10
N PRO A 119 -5.38 -14.85 2.72
CA PRO A 119 -3.97 -14.96 3.07
C PRO A 119 -3.63 -14.32 4.41
N TYR A 120 -4.57 -13.56 5.00
CA TYR A 120 -4.32 -12.78 6.19
C TYR A 120 -4.52 -13.60 7.47
N SER A 121 -3.53 -13.57 8.36
CA SER A 121 -3.64 -14.16 9.70
C SER A 121 -4.59 -13.33 10.60
N ASN A 122 -4.67 -12.04 10.34
CA ASN A 122 -5.65 -11.14 10.95
C ASN A 122 -5.90 -9.92 10.04
N ILE A 123 -7.05 -9.25 10.22
CA ILE A 123 -7.43 -8.08 9.43
C ILE A 123 -7.97 -7.01 10.37
N ALA A 124 -7.34 -5.84 10.40
CA ALA A 124 -7.82 -4.65 11.08
C ALA A 124 -8.79 -3.87 10.18
N ILE A 125 -9.91 -3.43 10.71
CA ILE A 125 -10.86 -2.57 10.00
C ILE A 125 -10.47 -1.11 10.22
N ASP A 126 -10.00 -0.46 9.17
CA ASP A 126 -9.66 0.97 9.15
C ASP A 126 -10.80 1.78 8.52
N LYS A 127 -11.92 1.88 9.25
CA LYS A 127 -13.16 2.50 8.76
C LYS A 127 -12.96 3.96 8.32
N ASN A 128 -12.17 4.71 9.06
CA ASN A 128 -11.98 6.15 8.85
C ASN A 128 -10.66 6.48 8.13
N GLY A 129 -9.80 5.50 7.87
CA GLY A 129 -8.49 5.69 7.27
C GLY A 129 -7.44 6.22 8.26
N ARG A 130 -7.70 6.12 9.57
CA ARG A 130 -6.79 6.65 10.59
C ARG A 130 -5.49 5.85 10.67
N ILE A 131 -5.58 4.53 10.60
CA ILE A 131 -4.40 3.67 10.58
C ILE A 131 -3.54 3.99 9.36
N ALA A 132 -4.16 4.13 8.19
CA ALA A 132 -3.46 4.49 6.96
C ALA A 132 -2.73 5.84 7.08
N ILE A 133 -3.36 6.85 7.71
CA ILE A 133 -2.73 8.16 7.97
C ILE A 133 -1.52 8.01 8.90
N ASP A 134 -1.66 7.30 10.02
CA ASP A 134 -0.59 7.10 11.00
C ASP A 134 0.61 6.32 10.39
N TRP A 135 0.34 5.46 9.40
CA TRP A 135 1.35 4.72 8.63
C TRP A 135 1.89 5.48 7.42
N GLY A 136 1.41 6.70 7.18
CA GLY A 136 1.82 7.52 6.03
C GLY A 136 1.50 6.87 4.69
N VAL A 137 0.38 6.13 4.61
CA VAL A 137 -0.09 5.50 3.37
C VAL A 137 -0.64 6.58 2.43
N TYR A 138 -0.11 6.63 1.22
CA TYR A 138 -0.56 7.58 0.18
C TYR A 138 -1.74 7.05 -0.63
N GLY A 139 -1.84 5.74 -0.75
CA GLY A 139 -2.89 5.06 -1.51
C GLY A 139 -2.79 3.55 -1.35
N ILE A 140 -3.79 2.84 -1.83
CA ILE A 140 -3.80 1.37 -1.78
C ILE A 140 -3.69 0.78 -3.19
N PRO A 141 -3.02 -0.38 -3.32
CA PRO A 141 -2.38 -1.15 -2.26
C PRO A 141 -1.06 -0.56 -1.79
N GLU A 142 -0.71 -0.80 -0.54
CA GLU A 142 0.58 -0.45 0.01
C GLU A 142 1.02 -1.52 1.02
N THR A 143 2.29 -1.93 0.96
CA THR A 143 2.80 -3.06 1.73
C THR A 143 4.05 -2.68 2.49
N PHE A 144 4.12 -3.08 3.77
CA PHE A 144 5.24 -2.87 4.68
C PHE A 144 5.80 -4.20 5.17
N LEU A 145 7.12 -4.36 5.11
CA LEU A 145 7.83 -5.48 5.71
C LEU A 145 8.45 -5.04 7.04
N ILE A 146 8.13 -5.77 8.09
CA ILE A 146 8.56 -5.47 9.46
C ILE A 146 9.37 -6.66 9.96
N ASN A 147 10.54 -6.38 10.54
CA ASN A 147 11.37 -7.43 11.13
C ASN A 147 10.89 -7.84 12.53
N SER A 148 11.51 -8.89 13.08
CA SER A 148 11.23 -9.42 14.43
C SER A 148 11.42 -8.43 15.58
N LYS A 149 12.10 -7.28 15.33
CA LYS A 149 12.27 -6.20 16.32
C LYS A 149 11.21 -5.10 16.19
N GLY A 150 10.21 -5.26 15.30
CA GLY A 150 9.19 -4.24 15.08
C GLY A 150 9.65 -3.04 14.24
N ILE A 151 10.74 -3.20 13.48
CA ILE A 151 11.29 -2.13 12.63
C ILE A 151 10.83 -2.34 11.19
N ILE A 152 10.32 -1.29 10.55
CA ILE A 152 9.95 -1.29 9.13
C ILE A 152 11.23 -1.35 8.30
N LYS A 153 11.42 -2.44 7.55
CA LYS A 153 12.59 -2.68 6.71
C LYS A 153 12.36 -2.36 5.24
N TYR A 154 11.12 -2.46 4.80
CA TYR A 154 10.77 -2.17 3.42
C TYR A 154 9.33 -1.64 3.34
N ARG A 155 9.10 -0.76 2.38
CA ARG A 155 7.80 -0.23 2.01
C ARG A 155 7.67 -0.25 0.49
N HIS A 156 6.51 -0.66 0.02
CA HIS A 156 6.15 -0.59 -1.38
C HIS A 156 4.77 0.07 -1.52
N ALA A 157 4.72 1.17 -2.27
CA ALA A 157 3.47 1.81 -2.66
C ALA A 157 3.11 1.36 -4.08
N GLY A 158 1.94 0.77 -4.24
CA GLY A 158 1.46 0.14 -5.46
C GLY A 158 1.37 -1.39 -5.37
N PRO A 159 0.88 -2.05 -6.43
CA PRO A 159 0.68 -3.49 -6.44
C PRO A 159 2.00 -4.24 -6.43
N ILE A 160 2.05 -5.36 -5.71
CA ILE A 160 3.19 -6.27 -5.72
C ILE A 160 3.24 -6.95 -7.09
N THR A 161 4.37 -6.80 -7.77
CA THR A 161 4.76 -7.49 -9.00
C THR A 161 5.76 -8.60 -8.70
N ASP A 162 6.13 -9.42 -9.69
CA ASP A 162 7.20 -10.42 -9.55
C ASP A 162 8.53 -9.79 -9.10
N GLU A 163 8.86 -8.59 -9.61
CA GLU A 163 10.06 -7.87 -9.20
C GLU A 163 10.03 -7.51 -7.72
N VAL A 164 8.90 -6.93 -7.26
CA VAL A 164 8.70 -6.53 -5.86
C VAL A 164 8.68 -7.75 -4.95
N TYR A 165 8.01 -8.83 -5.36
CA TYR A 165 7.99 -10.10 -4.65
C TYR A 165 9.40 -10.64 -4.42
N ASN A 166 10.21 -10.69 -5.49
CA ASN A 166 11.59 -11.16 -5.42
C ASN A 166 12.47 -10.25 -4.54
N LYS A 167 12.24 -8.93 -4.58
CA LYS A 167 12.95 -7.97 -3.73
C LYS A 167 12.63 -8.18 -2.26
N ILE A 168 11.36 -8.35 -1.91
CA ILE A 168 10.94 -8.63 -0.52
C ILE A 168 11.56 -9.95 -0.05
N ASN A 169 11.54 -10.99 -0.88
CA ASN A 169 12.14 -12.29 -0.55
C ASN A 169 13.63 -12.21 -0.24
N LYS A 170 14.39 -11.35 -0.96
CA LYS A 170 15.82 -11.11 -0.66
C LYS A 170 16.07 -10.42 0.66
N ILE A 171 15.10 -9.68 1.18
CA ILE A 171 15.22 -8.99 2.48
C ILE A 171 14.88 -9.93 3.64
N ILE A 172 14.02 -10.93 3.38
CA ILE A 172 13.54 -11.89 4.38
C ILE A 172 14.57 -13.00 4.63
N ASN A 173 15.27 -13.45 3.59
CA ASN A 173 16.32 -14.49 3.63
C ASN A 173 17.67 -13.88 4.08
#